data_8e82289caadb2e9cfac95ac29df386d1
#
_entry.id   8e82289caadb2e9cfac95ac29df386d1
#
_cell.length_a   1.000
_cell.length_b   1.000
_cell.length_c   1.000
_cell.angle_alpha   90.00
_cell.angle_beta   90.00
_cell.angle_gamma   90.00
#
_symmetry.space_group_name_H-M   'P 1'
#
loop_
_entity.id
_entity.type
_entity.pdbx_description
1 polymer ?
#
loop_
_entity_poly.entity_id
_entity_poly.type
_entity_poly.pdbx_seq_one_letter_code
_entity_poly.pdbx_strand_id
1 'polypeptide(L)'
;AARDSITAAGYGDKFIHRTGHSIGEEVHGNGAHMDNVETHDERRIIPNTSFSIEPGVYLEGDFGVRSEIDMYVGENEAFVLGPPPQTAVVAILKEF
;
A
#
# COMPACT_ATOMS: atom_id res chain seq x y z
N ALA A 1 2.15 -9.81 4.29
CA ALA A 1 1.57 -9.29 5.54
C ALA A 1 0.19 -8.64 5.31
N ALA A 2 0.10 -7.58 4.51
CA ALA A 2 -1.19 -6.88 4.31
C ALA A 2 -2.25 -7.79 3.71
N ARG A 3 -1.93 -8.52 2.65
CA ARG A 3 -2.88 -9.43 1.99
C ARG A 3 -3.32 -10.57 2.91
N ASP A 4 -2.42 -11.11 3.71
CA ASP A 4 -2.74 -12.17 4.66
C ASP A 4 -3.69 -11.68 5.75
N SER A 5 -3.50 -10.46 6.26
CA SER A 5 -4.41 -9.84 7.23
C SER A 5 -5.81 -9.66 6.67
N ILE A 6 -5.92 -9.17 5.44
CA ILE A 6 -7.20 -8.96 4.76
C ILE A 6 -7.89 -10.30 4.48
N THR A 7 -7.13 -11.30 4.05
CA THR A 7 -7.64 -12.65 3.80
C THR A 7 -8.14 -13.29 5.10
N ALA A 8 -7.38 -13.16 6.20
CA ALA A 8 -7.77 -13.68 7.50
C ALA A 8 -9.06 -13.05 8.03
N ALA A 9 -9.33 -11.79 7.67
CA ALA A 9 -10.56 -11.08 8.02
C ALA A 9 -11.75 -11.45 7.10
N GLY A 10 -11.55 -12.27 6.07
CA GLY A 10 -12.59 -12.72 5.17
C GLY A 10 -12.79 -11.88 3.90
N TYR A 11 -11.88 -10.95 3.60
CA TYR A 11 -12.00 -10.03 2.46
C TYR A 11 -10.90 -10.20 1.41
N GLY A 12 -10.19 -11.33 1.41
CA GLY A 12 -9.07 -11.57 0.49
C GLY A 12 -9.45 -11.45 -0.98
N ASP A 13 -10.65 -11.92 -1.37
CA ASP A 13 -11.17 -11.83 -2.73
C ASP A 13 -11.60 -10.41 -3.13
N LYS A 14 -11.65 -9.48 -2.18
CA LYS A 14 -12.01 -8.08 -2.39
C LYS A 14 -10.79 -7.16 -2.48
N PHE A 15 -9.60 -7.68 -2.27
CA PHE A 15 -8.34 -6.96 -2.47
C PHE A 15 -7.77 -7.34 -3.85
N ILE A 16 -8.11 -6.56 -4.85
CA ILE A 16 -7.99 -6.90 -6.27
C ILE A 16 -6.81 -6.27 -7.00
N HIS A 17 -5.94 -5.55 -6.31
CA HIS A 17 -4.73 -4.96 -6.90
C HIS A 17 -3.50 -5.29 -6.05
N ARG A 18 -2.31 -4.93 -6.54
CA ARG A 18 -1.07 -5.13 -5.78
C ARG A 18 -1.08 -4.32 -4.48
N THR A 19 -0.31 -4.76 -3.50
CA THR A 19 -0.21 -4.07 -2.21
C THR A 19 0.45 -2.69 -2.34
N GLY A 20 1.34 -2.52 -3.30
CA GLY A 20 1.99 -1.24 -3.53
C GLY A 20 2.87 -1.25 -4.77
N HIS A 21 3.37 -0.08 -5.10
CA HIS A 21 4.21 0.12 -6.29
C HIS A 21 5.47 0.91 -5.94
N SER A 22 6.47 0.77 -6.80
CA SER A 22 7.67 1.61 -6.73
C SER A 22 7.31 3.08 -6.93
N ILE A 23 7.94 3.94 -6.16
CA ILE A 23 7.88 5.38 -6.31
C ILE A 23 9.28 5.88 -6.63
N GLY A 24 9.42 6.65 -7.70
CA GLY A 24 10.68 7.24 -8.11
C GLY A 24 10.46 8.71 -8.44
N GLU A 25 11.14 9.16 -9.47
CA GLU A 25 10.91 10.49 -10.03
C GLU A 25 9.46 10.63 -10.50
N GLU A 26 8.92 9.54 -11.06
CA GLU A 26 7.50 9.40 -11.36
C GLU A 26 6.75 8.73 -10.18
N VAL A 27 5.46 9.04 -10.03
CA VAL A 27 4.62 8.44 -8.99
C VAL A 27 4.62 6.92 -9.08
N HIS A 28 4.57 6.37 -10.29
CA HIS A 28 4.76 4.96 -10.55
C HIS A 28 6.15 4.75 -11.14
N GLY A 29 7.11 4.41 -10.29
CA GLY A 29 8.51 4.27 -10.66
C GLY A 29 8.85 2.92 -11.28
N ASN A 30 10.12 2.75 -11.62
CA ASN A 30 10.64 1.55 -12.30
C ASN A 30 11.21 0.50 -11.35
N GLY A 31 11.20 0.74 -10.05
CA GLY A 31 11.70 -0.20 -9.05
C GLY A 31 10.78 -1.36 -8.76
N ALA A 32 11.14 -2.17 -7.75
CA ALA A 32 10.36 -3.33 -7.35
C ALA A 32 8.99 -2.93 -6.81
N HIS A 33 7.98 -3.70 -7.20
CA HIS A 33 6.61 -3.54 -6.70
C HIS A 33 6.32 -4.51 -5.55
N MET A 34 5.28 -4.23 -4.80
CA MET A 34 4.87 -5.03 -3.66
C MET A 34 3.84 -6.07 -4.10
N ASP A 35 4.18 -7.33 -3.93
CA ASP A 35 3.50 -8.57 -4.33
C ASP A 35 3.37 -8.81 -5.86
N ASN A 36 2.79 -9.94 -6.25
CA ASN A 36 2.76 -10.44 -7.62
C ASN A 36 1.35 -10.51 -8.23
N VAL A 37 0.41 -9.72 -7.72
CA VAL A 37 -0.99 -9.86 -8.13
C VAL A 37 -1.24 -9.39 -9.56
N GLU A 38 -0.72 -8.22 -9.93
CA GLU A 38 -0.91 -7.67 -11.28
C GLU A 38 0.19 -8.14 -12.23
N THR A 39 1.41 -8.16 -11.75
CA THR A 39 2.57 -8.64 -12.49
C THR A 39 3.49 -9.38 -11.53
N HIS A 40 4.15 -10.42 -12.02
CA HIS A 40 5.15 -11.14 -11.24
C HIS A 40 6.43 -10.32 -11.17
N ASP A 41 6.86 -9.94 -9.96
CA ASP A 41 8.05 -9.13 -9.73
C ASP A 41 8.95 -9.80 -8.69
N GLU A 42 10.05 -10.38 -9.14
CA GLU A 42 11.01 -11.07 -8.28
C GLU A 42 12.16 -10.18 -7.82
N ARG A 43 12.15 -8.90 -8.23
CA ARG A 43 13.23 -7.98 -7.86
C ARG A 43 13.21 -7.72 -6.36
N ARG A 44 14.40 -7.59 -5.80
CA ARG A 44 14.56 -7.27 -4.39
C ARG A 44 14.43 -5.77 -4.15
N ILE A 45 13.91 -5.41 -3.00
CA ILE A 45 13.94 -4.04 -2.50
C ILE A 45 15.39 -3.74 -2.13
N ILE A 46 15.91 -2.62 -2.63
CA ILE A 46 17.28 -2.19 -2.39
C ILE A 46 17.30 -0.83 -1.67
N PRO A 47 18.41 -0.49 -1.00
CA PRO A 47 18.55 0.84 -0.38
C PRO A 47 18.35 1.99 -1.38
N ASN A 48 17.91 3.12 -0.87
CA ASN A 48 17.65 4.35 -1.61
C ASN A 48 16.53 4.24 -2.64
N THR A 49 15.55 3.42 -2.34
CA THR A 49 14.31 3.30 -3.12
C THR A 49 13.11 3.55 -2.24
N SER A 50 12.02 3.95 -2.84
CA SER A 50 10.75 4.16 -2.16
C SER A 50 9.61 3.43 -2.85
N PHE A 51 8.58 3.13 -2.07
CA PHE A 51 7.41 2.41 -2.56
C PHE A 51 6.20 2.74 -1.70
N SER A 52 5.01 2.55 -2.28
CA SER A 52 3.75 2.67 -1.55
C SER A 52 3.37 1.33 -0.88
N ILE A 53 2.60 1.43 0.18
CA ILE A 53 1.87 0.30 0.77
C ILE A 53 0.42 0.77 0.85
N GLU A 54 -0.44 0.25 -0.03
CA GLU A 54 -1.79 0.77 -0.22
C GLU A 54 -2.84 -0.33 -0.37
N PRO A 55 -2.95 -1.22 0.61
CA PRO A 55 -3.96 -2.27 0.57
C PRO A 55 -5.38 -1.69 0.58
N GLY A 56 -6.29 -2.36 -0.10
CA GLY A 56 -7.66 -1.92 -0.19
C GLY A 56 -8.65 -3.08 -0.23
N VAL A 57 -9.88 -2.78 0.15
CA VAL A 57 -11.02 -3.70 0.09
C VAL A 57 -12.14 -2.99 -0.64
N TYR A 58 -12.70 -3.65 -1.66
CA TYR A 58 -13.71 -3.05 -2.53
C TYR A 58 -14.94 -3.93 -2.59
N LEU A 59 -16.03 -3.42 -2.05
CA LEU A 59 -17.32 -4.10 -2.05
C LEU A 59 -18.14 -3.55 -3.22
N GLU A 60 -18.10 -4.24 -4.35
CA GLU A 60 -18.70 -3.79 -5.58
C GLU A 60 -20.19 -3.43 -5.41
N GLY A 61 -20.58 -2.25 -5.89
CA GLY A 61 -21.93 -1.74 -5.74
C GLY A 61 -22.24 -1.12 -4.36
N ASP A 62 -21.29 -1.16 -3.43
CA ASP A 62 -21.46 -0.63 -2.08
C ASP A 62 -20.43 0.46 -1.80
N PHE A 63 -19.24 0.09 -1.33
CA PHE A 63 -18.16 1.05 -1.09
C PHE A 63 -16.80 0.36 -1.14
N GLY A 64 -15.76 1.16 -1.17
CA GLY A 64 -14.40 0.68 -1.05
C GLY A 64 -13.62 1.50 -0.03
N VAL A 65 -12.57 0.91 0.52
CA VAL A 65 -11.64 1.59 1.41
C VAL A 65 -10.22 1.18 1.08
N ARG A 66 -9.32 2.15 1.04
CA ARG A 66 -7.89 1.94 0.84
C ARG A 66 -7.15 2.79 1.86
N SER A 67 -6.17 2.19 2.51
CA SER A 67 -5.21 2.93 3.33
C SER A 67 -3.88 2.98 2.59
N GLU A 68 -3.10 4.03 2.80
CA GLU A 68 -1.83 4.17 2.12
C GLU A 68 -0.80 4.83 3.03
N ILE A 69 0.40 4.28 3.00
CA ILE A 69 1.61 4.90 3.48
C ILE A 69 2.68 4.78 2.41
N ASP A 70 3.63 5.68 2.41
CA ASP A 70 4.79 5.61 1.53
C ASP A 70 6.02 5.38 2.39
N MET A 71 6.92 4.55 1.90
CA MET A 71 8.13 4.16 2.61
C MET A 71 9.37 4.45 1.80
N TYR A 72 10.43 4.79 2.50
CA TYR A 72 11.78 4.91 1.96
C TYR A 72 12.67 3.86 2.61
N VAL A 73 13.46 3.19 1.80
CA VAL A 73 14.40 2.16 2.26
C VAL A 73 15.79 2.78 2.39
N GLY A 74 16.30 2.85 3.61
CA GLY A 74 17.68 3.20 3.89
C GLY A 74 18.57 1.98 3.88
N GLU A 75 19.85 2.13 4.25
CA GLU A 75 20.81 1.02 4.23
C GLU A 75 20.49 -0.05 5.28
N ASN A 76 20.04 0.35 6.45
CA ASN A 76 19.83 -0.55 7.59
C ASN A 76 18.40 -0.57 8.13
N GLU A 77 17.53 0.30 7.64
CA GLU A 77 16.14 0.36 8.09
C GLU A 77 15.25 1.01 7.04
N ALA A 78 13.93 0.87 7.20
CA ALA A 78 12.94 1.53 6.37
C ALA A 78 12.17 2.56 7.19
N PHE A 79 11.74 3.63 6.54
CA PHE A 79 11.06 4.76 7.17
C PHE A 79 9.70 4.98 6.52
N VAL A 80 8.68 5.24 7.34
CA VAL A 80 7.41 5.76 6.85
C VAL A 80 7.58 7.26 6.59
N LEU A 81 7.25 7.70 5.40
CA LEU A 81 7.35 9.09 4.98
C LEU A 81 6.09 9.87 5.35
N GLY A 82 6.25 11.19 5.52
CA GLY A 82 5.13 12.09 5.80
C GLY A 82 4.73 12.14 7.28
N PRO A 83 3.52 12.64 7.57
CA PRO A 83 3.04 12.74 8.95
C PRO A 83 2.79 11.36 9.55
N PRO A 84 2.62 11.28 10.90
CA PRO A 84 2.28 10.01 11.54
C PRO A 84 1.08 9.34 10.88
N PRO A 85 1.06 7.99 10.79
CA PRO A 85 -0.06 7.27 10.20
C PRO A 85 -1.40 7.61 10.88
N GLN A 86 -2.43 7.73 10.07
CA GLN A 86 -3.78 7.97 10.53
C GLN A 86 -4.29 6.75 11.31
N THR A 87 -4.90 6.97 12.45
CA THR A 87 -5.37 5.91 13.34
C THR A 87 -6.89 5.75 13.37
N ALA A 88 -7.61 6.64 12.70
CA ALA A 88 -9.07 6.62 12.66
C ALA A 88 -9.58 7.20 11.34
N VAL A 89 -10.79 6.84 10.98
CA VAL A 89 -11.49 7.43 9.84
C VAL A 89 -11.91 8.86 10.19
N VAL A 90 -11.57 9.81 9.31
CA VAL A 90 -12.02 11.20 9.45
C VAL A 90 -13.46 11.30 8.96
N ALA A 91 -14.38 11.66 9.86
CA ALA A 91 -15.79 11.82 9.53
C ALA A 91 -16.02 13.21 8.89
N ILE A 92 -15.85 13.29 7.58
CA ILE A 92 -15.88 14.56 6.84
C ILE A 92 -17.09 15.44 7.17
N LEU A 93 -18.27 14.83 7.22
CA LEU A 93 -19.51 15.60 7.49
C LEU A 93 -19.62 16.10 8.93
N LYS A 94 -18.75 15.65 9.83
CA LYS A 94 -18.70 16.09 11.23
C LYS A 94 -17.52 17.03 11.48
N GLU A 95 -16.46 16.91 10.70
CA GLU A 95 -15.21 17.67 10.87
C GLU A 95 -15.19 18.99 10.07
N PHE A 96 -16.03 19.07 9.05
CA PHE A 96 -16.13 20.25 8.17
C PHE A 96 -17.58 20.83 8.15
#